data_bf7ae794f5baf5029aa63ddbb035db65
#
_entry.id   bf7ae794f5baf5029aa63ddbb035db65
#
_cell.length_a   1.000
_cell.length_b   1.000
_cell.length_c   1.000
_cell.angle_alpha   90.00
_cell.angle_beta   90.00
_cell.angle_gamma   90.00
#
_symmetry.space_group_name_H-M   'P 1'
#
loop_
_entity.id
_entity.type
_entity.pdbx_description
1 polymer ?
#
loop_
_entity_poly.entity_id
_entity_poly.type
_entity_poly.pdbx_seq_one_letter_code
_entity_poly.pdbx_strand_id
1 'polypeptide(L)'
;MTTKSDQTRALTLSTFAFTVCFAIWTIFSILGMQIKQELNLSDTQFGILVATPILTGALSRLMLGIWTDQYGGRIVMTLTMFSSAISTYLLSSVETYQMFLVAALGVGLAGGTFAVGITYVSAWYEKEKQGTVLGIFGVGNVGAALTNFGAPFILLALGWQGLAKTYAIIMFVSAILFYLFAKDDPKLIERKAKKEKPRSILQQIEPLKKLQVWRFSLYYFFVFGGFVSLALWLPNFYVLVYHVDIITAGLLAAAYALPGSIFRALGGWLSDKFGARAVMYWVFSACVGCCFFLSYPSTHYIVQGIEGPIDFNIEISLQVFIFFSIILGFFMSLGTAAVFKHIPVYYPNDVGAVGGIVGLIGGLGGFILPICFGIMNDFIGVFTSCFMLLFAITGIALVWMHVSILIMEKDIKKSKYLPELGKAKILSTVDETIESTEKILSSIDDAIENTQTQISKLKKLRKAIK
;
A
#
# COMPACT_ATOMS: atom_id res chain seq x y z
N MET A 1 16.89 -4.70 -25.95
CA MET A 1 17.59 -4.40 -24.67
C MET A 1 16.96 -3.15 -24.06
N THR A 2 16.56 -3.21 -22.82
CA THR A 2 16.03 -2.05 -22.08
C THR A 2 17.17 -1.14 -21.70
N THR A 3 17.12 0.15 -22.07
CA THR A 3 18.14 1.12 -21.69
C THR A 3 17.89 1.63 -20.26
N LYS A 4 18.94 2.06 -19.56
CA LYS A 4 18.79 2.72 -18.24
C LYS A 4 17.87 3.94 -18.31
N SER A 5 17.90 4.67 -19.42
CA SER A 5 17.02 5.83 -19.67
C SER A 5 15.54 5.40 -19.71
N ASP A 6 15.21 4.30 -20.36
CA ASP A 6 13.83 3.79 -20.42
C ASP A 6 13.32 3.31 -19.07
N GLN A 7 14.19 2.66 -18.28
CA GLN A 7 13.88 2.26 -16.91
C GLN A 7 13.56 3.47 -16.01
N THR A 8 14.44 4.48 -16.03
CA THR A 8 14.23 5.70 -15.24
C THR A 8 12.97 6.43 -15.69
N ARG A 9 12.73 6.54 -16.99
CA ARG A 9 11.52 7.15 -17.54
C ARG A 9 10.25 6.42 -17.11
N ALA A 10 10.23 5.10 -17.19
CA ALA A 10 9.08 4.30 -16.77
C ALA A 10 8.78 4.50 -15.27
N LEU A 11 9.81 4.49 -14.42
CA LEU A 11 9.66 4.73 -12.98
C LEU A 11 9.15 6.15 -12.69
N THR A 12 9.79 7.17 -13.26
CA THR A 12 9.42 8.57 -12.99
C THR A 12 8.01 8.89 -13.46
N LEU A 13 7.64 8.50 -14.68
CA LEU A 13 6.29 8.72 -15.20
C LEU A 13 5.23 7.98 -14.41
N SER A 14 5.51 6.73 -14.01
CA SER A 14 4.57 5.95 -13.21
C SER A 14 4.41 6.53 -11.81
N THR A 15 5.48 7.00 -11.18
CA THR A 15 5.43 7.64 -9.87
C THR A 15 4.63 8.93 -9.94
N PHE A 16 4.86 9.76 -10.97
CA PHE A 16 4.09 10.98 -11.20
C PHE A 16 2.61 10.67 -11.44
N ALA A 17 2.30 9.75 -12.36
CA ALA A 17 0.91 9.35 -12.64
C ALA A 17 0.21 8.82 -11.37
N PHE A 18 0.89 7.98 -10.59
CA PHE A 18 0.36 7.47 -9.33
C PHE A 18 0.17 8.58 -8.30
N THR A 19 1.06 9.57 -8.23
CA THR A 19 0.89 10.74 -7.35
C THR A 19 -0.39 11.51 -7.68
N VAL A 20 -0.62 11.81 -8.97
CA VAL A 20 -1.85 12.47 -9.40
C VAL A 20 -3.09 11.63 -9.11
N CYS A 21 -3.04 10.33 -9.41
CA CYS A 21 -4.13 9.41 -9.10
C CYS A 21 -4.43 9.35 -7.60
N PHE A 22 -3.40 9.31 -6.76
CA PHE A 22 -3.57 9.27 -5.31
C PHE A 22 -4.12 10.58 -4.76
N ALA A 23 -3.71 11.73 -5.32
CA ALA A 23 -4.27 13.04 -4.98
C ALA A 23 -5.78 13.08 -5.25
N ILE A 24 -6.21 12.62 -6.41
CA ILE A 24 -7.63 12.58 -6.77
C ILE A 24 -8.40 11.55 -5.95
N TRP A 25 -7.80 10.41 -5.68
CA TRP A 25 -8.39 9.36 -4.85
C TRP A 25 -8.76 9.85 -3.44
N THR A 26 -8.01 10.82 -2.92
CA THR A 26 -8.21 11.42 -1.60
C THR A 26 -8.91 12.78 -1.63
N ILE A 27 -9.47 13.23 -2.76
CA ILE A 27 -10.09 14.56 -2.92
C ILE A 27 -11.20 14.82 -1.89
N PHE A 28 -11.92 13.79 -1.50
CA PHE A 28 -13.01 13.90 -0.54
C PHE A 28 -12.57 14.25 0.89
N SER A 29 -11.27 14.22 1.21
CA SER A 29 -10.75 14.70 2.50
C SER A 29 -11.09 16.18 2.73
N ILE A 30 -11.08 16.99 1.67
CA ILE A 30 -11.35 18.43 1.71
C ILE A 30 -12.72 18.73 1.10
N LEU A 31 -13.00 18.24 -0.11
CA LEU A 31 -14.27 18.44 -0.80
C LEU A 31 -15.44 17.88 0.01
N GLY A 32 -15.27 16.74 0.65
CA GLY A 32 -16.29 16.10 1.46
C GLY A 32 -16.74 16.92 2.65
N MET A 33 -15.88 17.78 3.22
CA MET A 33 -16.26 18.66 4.33
C MET A 33 -17.28 19.73 3.89
N GLN A 34 -17.09 20.31 2.69
CA GLN A 34 -18.05 21.26 2.14
C GLN A 34 -19.38 20.58 1.84
N ILE A 35 -19.35 19.39 1.23
CA ILE A 35 -20.56 18.60 0.96
C ILE A 35 -21.27 18.23 2.25
N LYS A 36 -20.52 17.87 3.31
CA LYS A 36 -21.09 17.58 4.64
C LYS A 36 -21.90 18.77 5.18
N GLN A 37 -21.36 19.97 5.04
CA GLN A 37 -22.03 21.20 5.50
C GLN A 37 -23.26 21.52 4.63
N GLU A 38 -23.15 21.46 3.31
CA GLU A 38 -24.26 21.79 2.38
C GLU A 38 -25.43 20.82 2.49
N LEU A 39 -25.16 19.52 2.66
CA LEU A 39 -26.19 18.48 2.77
C LEU A 39 -26.54 18.08 4.20
N ASN A 40 -25.96 18.73 5.21
CA ASN A 40 -26.15 18.41 6.64
C ASN A 40 -25.94 16.92 6.95
N LEU A 41 -24.84 16.34 6.45
CA LEU A 41 -24.55 14.94 6.62
C LEU A 41 -24.11 14.61 8.06
N SER A 42 -24.57 13.46 8.58
CA SER A 42 -24.04 12.91 9.83
C SER A 42 -22.57 12.48 9.66
N ASP A 43 -21.88 12.24 10.76
CA ASP A 43 -20.49 11.76 10.73
C ASP A 43 -20.37 10.39 10.04
N THR A 44 -21.35 9.52 10.22
CA THR A 44 -21.45 8.24 9.49
C THR A 44 -21.58 8.45 7.98
N GLN A 45 -22.48 9.34 7.56
CA GLN A 45 -22.67 9.65 6.12
C GLN A 45 -21.41 10.28 5.51
N PHE A 46 -20.74 11.15 6.25
CA PHE A 46 -19.45 11.70 5.85
C PHE A 46 -18.39 10.61 5.74
N GLY A 47 -18.30 9.70 6.72
CA GLY A 47 -17.41 8.55 6.69
C GLY A 47 -17.63 7.67 5.47
N ILE A 48 -18.89 7.37 5.11
CA ILE A 48 -19.24 6.62 3.90
C ILE A 48 -18.79 7.38 2.64
N LEU A 49 -19.04 8.70 2.59
CA LEU A 49 -18.70 9.52 1.44
C LEU A 49 -17.19 9.51 1.15
N VAL A 50 -16.36 9.78 2.16
CA VAL A 50 -14.90 9.84 2.00
C VAL A 50 -14.28 8.45 1.76
N ALA A 51 -14.94 7.40 2.25
CA ALA A 51 -14.50 6.03 2.10
C ALA A 51 -14.86 5.41 0.73
N THR A 52 -15.94 5.86 0.10
CA THR A 52 -16.47 5.25 -1.14
C THR A 52 -15.44 5.15 -2.26
N PRO A 53 -14.60 6.17 -2.55
CA PRO A 53 -13.54 6.01 -3.56
C PRO A 53 -12.54 4.90 -3.22
N ILE A 54 -12.31 4.68 -1.91
CA ILE A 54 -11.34 3.70 -1.46
C ILE A 54 -11.83 2.27 -1.76
N LEU A 55 -13.12 2.03 -1.65
CA LEU A 55 -13.73 0.74 -2.00
C LEU A 55 -13.42 0.34 -3.45
N THR A 56 -13.77 1.20 -4.40
CA THR A 56 -13.53 0.90 -5.83
C THR A 56 -12.04 0.80 -6.11
N GLY A 57 -11.23 1.69 -5.52
CA GLY A 57 -9.78 1.65 -5.67
C GLY A 57 -9.16 0.35 -5.16
N ALA A 58 -9.65 -0.19 -4.05
CA ALA A 58 -9.18 -1.47 -3.51
C ALA A 58 -9.61 -2.65 -4.39
N LEU A 59 -10.90 -2.74 -4.75
CA LEU A 59 -11.44 -3.85 -5.53
C LEU A 59 -10.90 -3.90 -6.96
N SER A 60 -10.75 -2.75 -7.61
CA SER A 60 -10.27 -2.66 -8.99
C SER A 60 -8.81 -3.12 -9.16
N ARG A 61 -7.99 -3.15 -8.09
CA ARG A 61 -6.59 -3.61 -8.14
C ARG A 61 -6.44 -5.00 -8.75
N LEU A 62 -7.34 -5.92 -8.43
CA LEU A 62 -7.28 -7.29 -8.96
C LEU A 62 -7.48 -7.29 -10.48
N MET A 63 -8.53 -6.63 -10.96
CA MET A 63 -8.84 -6.58 -12.39
C MET A 63 -7.79 -5.79 -13.17
N LEU A 64 -7.41 -4.61 -12.66
CA LEU A 64 -6.43 -3.76 -13.30
C LEU A 64 -5.04 -4.41 -13.34
N GLY A 65 -4.67 -5.18 -12.32
CA GLY A 65 -3.45 -5.99 -12.34
C GLY A 65 -3.45 -7.02 -13.46
N ILE A 66 -4.55 -7.77 -13.62
CA ILE A 66 -4.74 -8.74 -14.71
C ILE A 66 -4.71 -8.06 -16.08
N TRP A 67 -5.44 -6.96 -16.23
CA TRP A 67 -5.45 -6.21 -17.49
C TRP A 67 -4.09 -5.64 -17.84
N THR A 68 -3.31 -5.23 -16.85
CA THR A 68 -1.93 -4.77 -17.06
C THR A 68 -1.06 -5.87 -17.62
N ASP A 69 -1.22 -7.10 -17.13
CA ASP A 69 -0.51 -8.26 -17.66
C ASP A 69 -0.94 -8.60 -19.10
N GLN A 70 -2.19 -8.34 -19.46
CA GLN A 70 -2.74 -8.68 -20.79
C GLN A 70 -2.50 -7.59 -21.83
N TYR A 71 -2.77 -6.34 -21.47
CA TYR A 71 -2.83 -5.21 -22.40
C TYR A 71 -1.64 -4.25 -22.26
N GLY A 72 -0.84 -4.40 -21.20
CA GLY A 72 0.30 -3.55 -20.87
C GLY A 72 -0.04 -2.34 -20.00
N GLY A 73 0.93 -1.97 -19.17
CA GLY A 73 0.72 -0.90 -18.17
C GLY A 73 0.46 0.47 -18.76
N ARG A 74 1.03 0.79 -19.91
CA ARG A 74 0.82 2.06 -20.61
C ARG A 74 -0.67 2.30 -20.92
N ILE A 75 -1.33 1.34 -21.56
CA ILE A 75 -2.73 1.47 -21.97
C ILE A 75 -3.65 1.44 -20.75
N VAL A 76 -3.46 0.46 -19.85
CA VAL A 76 -4.33 0.29 -18.67
C VAL A 76 -4.24 1.51 -17.74
N MET A 77 -3.04 2.02 -17.46
CA MET A 77 -2.86 3.23 -16.65
C MET A 77 -3.60 4.42 -17.27
N THR A 78 -3.39 4.67 -18.57
CA THR A 78 -4.02 5.78 -19.29
C THR A 78 -5.54 5.70 -19.28
N LEU A 79 -6.11 4.53 -19.58
CA LEU A 79 -7.57 4.35 -19.58
C LEU A 79 -8.17 4.51 -18.18
N THR A 80 -7.49 4.02 -17.15
CA THR A 80 -7.92 4.19 -15.77
C THR A 80 -7.88 5.67 -15.36
N MET A 81 -6.84 6.40 -15.73
CA MET A 81 -6.74 7.85 -15.49
C MET A 81 -7.85 8.61 -16.22
N PHE A 82 -8.14 8.30 -17.49
CA PHE A 82 -9.23 8.94 -18.22
C PHE A 82 -10.59 8.67 -17.61
N SER A 83 -10.87 7.41 -17.23
CA SER A 83 -12.13 7.05 -16.57
C SER A 83 -12.31 7.80 -15.26
N SER A 84 -11.25 7.91 -14.45
CA SER A 84 -11.28 8.68 -13.21
C SER A 84 -11.43 10.18 -13.46
N ALA A 85 -10.79 10.74 -14.50
CA ALA A 85 -10.92 12.15 -14.87
C ALA A 85 -12.37 12.50 -15.24
N ILE A 86 -13.00 11.66 -16.05
CA ILE A 86 -14.42 11.82 -16.42
C ILE A 86 -15.32 11.79 -15.18
N SER A 87 -15.13 10.80 -14.31
CA SER A 87 -15.92 10.68 -13.07
C SER A 87 -15.70 11.88 -12.12
N THR A 88 -14.46 12.38 -12.04
CA THR A 88 -14.13 13.56 -11.23
C THR A 88 -14.73 14.84 -11.83
N TYR A 89 -14.81 14.95 -13.16
CA TYR A 89 -15.49 16.05 -13.82
C TYR A 89 -17.00 16.00 -13.57
N LEU A 90 -17.62 14.84 -13.74
CA LEU A 90 -19.06 14.62 -13.48
C LEU A 90 -19.44 14.92 -12.03
N LEU A 91 -18.52 14.66 -11.09
CA LEU A 91 -18.71 15.02 -9.68
C LEU A 91 -19.09 16.50 -9.50
N SER A 92 -18.61 17.41 -10.35
CA SER A 92 -18.92 18.84 -10.28
C SER A 92 -20.38 19.21 -10.60
N SER A 93 -21.17 18.25 -11.10
CA SER A 93 -22.58 18.46 -11.50
C SER A 93 -23.55 17.68 -10.65
N VAL A 94 -23.10 17.16 -9.52
CA VAL A 94 -23.87 16.31 -8.62
C VAL A 94 -24.50 17.15 -7.52
N GLU A 95 -25.76 16.86 -7.15
CA GLU A 95 -26.51 17.65 -6.16
C GLU A 95 -27.00 16.82 -4.96
N THR A 96 -27.13 15.49 -5.10
CA THR A 96 -27.66 14.62 -4.05
C THR A 96 -26.59 13.69 -3.48
N TYR A 97 -26.76 13.31 -2.20
CA TYR A 97 -25.84 12.41 -1.51
C TYR A 97 -25.61 11.09 -2.28
N GLN A 98 -26.68 10.48 -2.82
CA GLN A 98 -26.58 9.22 -3.57
C GLN A 98 -25.77 9.39 -4.86
N MET A 99 -25.96 10.52 -5.57
CA MET A 99 -25.19 10.83 -6.78
C MET A 99 -23.71 11.08 -6.43
N PHE A 100 -23.42 11.72 -5.28
CA PHE A 100 -22.03 11.87 -4.79
C PHE A 100 -21.38 10.50 -4.56
N LEU A 101 -22.10 9.53 -3.97
CA LEU A 101 -21.58 8.17 -3.78
C LEU A 101 -21.28 7.46 -5.12
N VAL A 102 -22.20 7.60 -6.10
CA VAL A 102 -21.98 7.01 -7.44
C VAL A 102 -20.78 7.65 -8.14
N ALA A 103 -20.67 8.98 -8.10
CA ALA A 103 -19.50 9.67 -8.66
C ALA A 103 -18.21 9.28 -7.94
N ALA A 104 -18.25 9.13 -6.61
CA ALA A 104 -17.13 8.71 -5.78
C ALA A 104 -16.63 7.30 -6.14
N LEU A 105 -17.52 6.36 -6.49
CA LEU A 105 -17.12 5.04 -7.01
C LEU A 105 -16.30 5.17 -8.29
N GLY A 106 -16.68 6.06 -9.20
CA GLY A 106 -15.93 6.32 -10.43
C GLY A 106 -14.56 6.98 -10.17
N VAL A 107 -14.52 8.00 -9.29
CA VAL A 107 -13.27 8.62 -8.82
C VAL A 107 -12.34 7.59 -8.21
N GLY A 108 -12.92 6.60 -7.53
CA GLY A 108 -12.20 5.52 -6.87
C GLY A 108 -11.32 4.66 -7.78
N LEU A 109 -11.62 4.56 -9.08
CA LEU A 109 -10.78 3.83 -10.04
C LEU A 109 -9.32 4.31 -10.01
N ALA A 110 -9.07 5.59 -9.69
CA ALA A 110 -7.73 6.13 -9.51
C ALA A 110 -6.88 5.35 -8.50
N GLY A 111 -7.47 4.80 -7.43
CA GLY A 111 -6.76 3.99 -6.43
C GLY A 111 -6.28 2.63 -6.95
N GLY A 112 -6.89 2.12 -8.02
CA GLY A 112 -6.48 0.88 -8.68
C GLY A 112 -5.19 1.01 -9.48
N THR A 113 -4.77 2.22 -9.83
CA THR A 113 -3.52 2.50 -10.57
C THR A 113 -2.28 2.06 -9.81
N PHE A 114 -2.36 1.87 -8.50
CA PHE A 114 -1.28 1.27 -7.71
C PHE A 114 -0.89 -0.11 -8.22
N ALA A 115 -1.85 -0.99 -8.49
CA ALA A 115 -1.58 -2.32 -9.02
C ALA A 115 -1.02 -2.26 -10.45
N VAL A 116 -1.54 -1.35 -11.27
CA VAL A 116 -1.03 -1.11 -12.63
C VAL A 116 0.43 -0.69 -12.59
N GLY A 117 0.75 0.31 -11.76
CA GLY A 117 2.11 0.84 -11.65
C GLY A 117 3.11 -0.18 -11.09
N ILE A 118 2.74 -0.95 -10.06
CA ILE A 118 3.59 -2.05 -9.55
C ILE A 118 3.93 -3.03 -10.67
N THR A 119 2.93 -3.51 -11.41
CA THR A 119 3.11 -4.48 -12.48
C THR A 119 3.96 -3.90 -13.62
N TYR A 120 3.63 -2.68 -14.06
CA TYR A 120 4.34 -1.99 -15.15
C TYR A 120 5.80 -1.70 -14.79
N VAL A 121 6.06 -1.09 -13.62
CA VAL A 121 7.43 -0.76 -13.19
C VAL A 121 8.26 -2.02 -12.98
N SER A 122 7.69 -3.07 -12.37
CA SER A 122 8.39 -4.35 -12.16
C SER A 122 8.83 -5.03 -13.45
N ALA A 123 8.15 -4.75 -14.56
CA ALA A 123 8.50 -5.31 -15.86
C ALA A 123 9.80 -4.72 -16.46
N TRP A 124 10.19 -3.51 -16.02
CA TRP A 124 11.38 -2.80 -16.49
C TRP A 124 12.65 -3.13 -15.70
N TYR A 125 12.51 -3.72 -14.49
CA TYR A 125 13.64 -3.91 -13.58
C TYR A 125 13.83 -5.37 -13.20
N GLU A 126 15.08 -5.76 -12.98
CA GLU A 126 15.48 -7.07 -12.46
C GLU A 126 14.96 -7.28 -11.02
N LYS A 127 14.75 -8.54 -10.63
CA LYS A 127 14.16 -8.89 -9.33
C LYS A 127 14.91 -8.30 -8.14
N GLU A 128 16.22 -8.22 -8.23
CA GLU A 128 17.14 -7.72 -7.19
C GLU A 128 16.92 -6.22 -6.89
N LYS A 129 16.50 -5.44 -7.89
CA LYS A 129 16.27 -3.99 -7.78
C LYS A 129 14.80 -3.62 -7.51
N GLN A 130 13.87 -4.56 -7.66
CA GLN A 130 12.44 -4.28 -7.56
C GLN A 130 12.04 -3.72 -6.19
N GLY A 131 12.67 -4.15 -5.09
CA GLY A 131 12.37 -3.62 -3.75
C GLY A 131 12.56 -2.10 -3.66
N THR A 132 13.73 -1.61 -4.06
CA THR A 132 14.05 -0.17 -4.07
C THR A 132 13.15 0.60 -5.04
N VAL A 133 12.96 0.07 -6.23
CA VAL A 133 12.19 0.72 -7.31
C VAL A 133 10.71 0.84 -6.94
N LEU A 134 10.12 -0.21 -6.38
CA LEU A 134 8.73 -0.18 -5.89
C LEU A 134 8.57 0.69 -4.64
N GLY A 135 9.64 0.81 -3.84
CA GLY A 135 9.68 1.79 -2.74
C GLY A 135 9.59 3.23 -3.28
N ILE A 136 10.37 3.57 -4.30
CA ILE A 136 10.33 4.88 -4.97
C ILE A 136 8.94 5.13 -5.59
N PHE A 137 8.40 4.15 -6.32
CA PHE A 137 7.04 4.23 -6.87
C PHE A 137 6.00 4.50 -5.76
N GLY A 138 6.16 3.85 -4.61
CA GLY A 138 5.26 4.01 -3.46
C GLY A 138 5.28 5.43 -2.84
N VAL A 139 6.31 6.25 -3.09
CA VAL A 139 6.33 7.67 -2.70
C VAL A 139 5.17 8.44 -3.33
N GLY A 140 4.60 7.96 -4.44
CA GLY A 140 3.40 8.54 -5.05
C GLY A 140 2.20 8.70 -4.11
N ASN A 141 2.17 8.01 -2.95
CA ASN A 141 1.18 8.27 -1.89
C ASN A 141 1.22 9.73 -1.38
N VAL A 142 2.29 10.48 -1.67
CA VAL A 142 2.39 11.93 -1.37
C VAL A 142 1.24 12.74 -1.98
N GLY A 143 0.54 12.18 -2.97
CA GLY A 143 -0.68 12.76 -3.54
C GLY A 143 -1.72 13.14 -2.47
N ALA A 144 -1.87 12.38 -1.38
CA ALA A 144 -2.75 12.75 -0.27
C ALA A 144 -2.28 14.04 0.44
N ALA A 145 -0.97 14.19 0.65
CA ALA A 145 -0.43 15.42 1.22
C ALA A 145 -0.63 16.62 0.28
N LEU A 146 -0.44 16.41 -1.03
CA LEU A 146 -0.69 17.45 -2.04
C LEU A 146 -2.15 17.89 -2.08
N THR A 147 -3.09 16.95 -1.94
CA THR A 147 -4.52 17.28 -1.86
C THR A 147 -4.84 18.04 -0.57
N ASN A 148 -4.42 17.54 0.58
CA ASN A 148 -4.68 18.21 1.85
C ASN A 148 -4.04 19.61 1.90
N PHE A 149 -2.85 19.79 1.29
CA PHE A 149 -2.20 21.09 1.17
C PHE A 149 -2.90 22.02 0.18
N GLY A 150 -3.15 21.58 -1.05
CA GLY A 150 -3.54 22.43 -2.17
C GLY A 150 -5.04 22.60 -2.35
N ALA A 151 -5.83 21.57 -2.03
CA ALA A 151 -7.28 21.60 -2.25
C ALA A 151 -8.03 22.68 -1.46
N PRO A 152 -7.66 23.04 -0.21
CA PRO A 152 -8.33 24.14 0.50
C PRO A 152 -8.25 25.48 -0.21
N PHE A 153 -7.11 25.80 -0.80
CA PHE A 153 -6.94 27.06 -1.55
C PHE A 153 -7.81 27.10 -2.81
N ILE A 154 -7.90 25.99 -3.54
CA ILE A 154 -8.74 25.89 -4.75
C ILE A 154 -10.22 25.91 -4.35
N LEU A 155 -10.59 25.24 -3.25
CA LEU A 155 -11.94 25.21 -2.72
C LEU A 155 -12.44 26.62 -2.36
N LEU A 156 -11.62 27.40 -1.67
CA LEU A 156 -11.98 28.78 -1.29
C LEU A 156 -12.05 29.73 -2.49
N ALA A 157 -11.21 29.51 -3.52
CA ALA A 157 -11.17 30.35 -4.70
C ALA A 157 -12.28 30.05 -5.72
N LEU A 158 -12.60 28.75 -5.92
CA LEU A 158 -13.45 28.30 -7.03
C LEU A 158 -14.66 27.45 -6.58
N GLY A 159 -14.86 27.28 -5.27
CA GLY A 159 -15.85 26.36 -4.72
C GLY A 159 -15.51 24.89 -4.96
N TRP A 160 -16.35 24.00 -4.43
CA TRP A 160 -16.11 22.56 -4.56
C TRP A 160 -16.29 22.04 -5.99
N GLN A 161 -17.18 22.65 -6.79
CA GLN A 161 -17.34 22.33 -8.22
C GLN A 161 -16.06 22.70 -9.01
N GLY A 162 -15.50 23.88 -8.70
CA GLY A 162 -14.24 24.33 -9.28
C GLY A 162 -13.06 23.43 -8.90
N LEU A 163 -13.02 22.99 -7.64
CA LEU A 163 -12.02 22.02 -7.17
C LEU A 163 -12.13 20.70 -7.95
N ALA A 164 -13.32 20.13 -8.09
CA ALA A 164 -13.54 18.89 -8.84
C ALA A 164 -13.11 19.04 -10.31
N LYS A 165 -13.49 20.15 -11.00
CA LYS A 165 -13.09 20.43 -12.38
C LYS A 165 -11.58 20.57 -12.52
N THR A 166 -10.92 21.28 -11.61
CA THR A 166 -9.46 21.49 -11.63
C THR A 166 -8.73 20.16 -11.53
N TYR A 167 -9.13 19.29 -10.59
CA TYR A 167 -8.55 17.96 -10.42
C TYR A 167 -8.80 17.06 -11.63
N ALA A 168 -10.01 17.13 -12.23
CA ALA A 168 -10.33 16.38 -13.44
C ALA A 168 -9.43 16.80 -14.62
N ILE A 169 -9.20 18.11 -14.80
CA ILE A 169 -8.32 18.63 -15.86
C ILE A 169 -6.87 18.18 -15.63
N ILE A 170 -6.36 18.28 -14.40
CA ILE A 170 -5.01 17.84 -14.05
C ILE A 170 -4.86 16.34 -14.37
N MET A 171 -5.84 15.50 -14.01
CA MET A 171 -5.82 14.07 -14.31
C MET A 171 -5.86 13.81 -15.82
N PHE A 172 -6.74 14.49 -16.54
CA PHE A 172 -6.89 14.33 -17.98
C PHE A 172 -5.59 14.68 -18.72
N VAL A 173 -4.97 15.82 -18.39
CA VAL A 173 -3.69 16.24 -18.96
C VAL A 173 -2.58 15.26 -18.59
N SER A 174 -2.54 14.81 -17.33
CA SER A 174 -1.56 13.81 -16.87
C SER A 174 -1.72 12.48 -17.60
N ALA A 175 -2.95 12.04 -17.90
CA ALA A 175 -3.22 10.84 -18.69
C ALA A 175 -2.67 10.96 -20.12
N ILE A 176 -2.85 12.11 -20.78
CA ILE A 176 -2.29 12.38 -22.10
C ILE A 176 -0.76 12.35 -22.05
N LEU A 177 -0.16 13.06 -21.09
CA LEU A 177 1.29 13.08 -20.93
C LEU A 177 1.84 11.67 -20.67
N PHE A 178 1.20 10.89 -19.80
CA PHE A 178 1.61 9.53 -19.55
C PHE A 178 1.52 8.67 -20.83
N TYR A 179 0.42 8.76 -21.59
CA TYR A 179 0.25 8.03 -22.83
C TYR A 179 1.32 8.38 -23.87
N LEU A 180 1.65 9.66 -24.02
CA LEU A 180 2.61 10.12 -25.03
C LEU A 180 4.06 9.74 -24.67
N PHE A 181 4.42 9.81 -23.39
CA PHE A 181 5.80 9.64 -22.96
C PHE A 181 6.12 8.23 -22.40
N ALA A 182 5.13 7.46 -21.97
CA ALA A 182 5.35 6.09 -21.52
C ALA A 182 5.59 5.14 -22.72
N LYS A 183 6.43 4.13 -22.51
CA LYS A 183 6.67 3.05 -23.49
C LYS A 183 5.93 1.79 -23.08
N ASP A 184 5.65 0.93 -24.06
CA ASP A 184 5.10 -0.38 -23.80
C ASP A 184 6.10 -1.27 -23.05
N ASP A 185 5.57 -2.07 -22.16
CA ASP A 185 6.26 -2.98 -21.25
C ASP A 185 7.02 -4.05 -22.06
N PRO A 186 8.34 -4.24 -21.80
CA PRO A 186 9.15 -5.26 -22.50
C PRO A 186 8.62 -6.66 -22.34
N LYS A 187 8.06 -7.00 -21.16
CA LYS A 187 7.49 -8.32 -20.89
C LYS A 187 6.18 -8.57 -21.63
N LEU A 188 5.43 -7.51 -21.97
CA LEU A 188 4.21 -7.62 -22.78
C LEU A 188 4.53 -8.19 -24.18
N ILE A 189 5.59 -7.70 -24.80
CA ILE A 189 6.06 -8.15 -26.11
C ILE A 189 6.44 -9.62 -26.04
N GLU A 190 7.17 -10.02 -25.00
CA GLU A 190 7.59 -11.40 -24.78
C GLU A 190 6.41 -12.35 -24.49
N ARG A 191 5.45 -11.94 -23.63
CA ARG A 191 4.24 -12.72 -23.32
C ARG A 191 3.33 -12.91 -24.53
N LYS A 192 3.15 -11.86 -25.35
CA LYS A 192 2.39 -11.96 -26.60
C LYS A 192 3.04 -12.94 -27.57
N ALA A 193 4.38 -12.95 -27.66
CA ALA A 193 5.10 -13.89 -28.51
C ALA A 193 4.98 -15.34 -28.01
N LYS A 194 4.98 -15.57 -26.70
CA LYS A 194 4.88 -16.91 -26.08
C LYS A 194 3.43 -17.40 -25.93
N LYS A 195 2.40 -16.60 -26.23
CA LYS A 195 0.97 -16.90 -26.02
C LYS A 195 0.66 -17.38 -24.59
N GLU A 196 1.34 -16.86 -23.59
CA GLU A 196 1.12 -17.21 -22.19
C GLU A 196 -0.29 -16.77 -21.73
N LYS A 197 -1.04 -17.71 -21.14
CA LYS A 197 -2.35 -17.38 -20.56
C LYS A 197 -2.18 -16.66 -19.25
N PRO A 198 -2.93 -15.57 -18.98
CA PRO A 198 -2.90 -14.89 -17.71
C PRO A 198 -3.41 -15.80 -16.59
N ARG A 199 -2.92 -15.59 -15.36
CA ARG A 199 -3.41 -16.31 -14.18
C ARG A 199 -4.90 -16.00 -13.97
N SER A 200 -5.69 -17.03 -13.66
CA SER A 200 -7.12 -16.84 -13.38
C SER A 200 -7.32 -16.13 -12.04
N ILE A 201 -8.47 -15.45 -11.87
CA ILE A 201 -8.82 -14.79 -10.58
C ILE A 201 -8.83 -15.80 -9.43
N LEU A 202 -9.34 -17.03 -9.67
CA LEU A 202 -9.38 -18.10 -8.67
C LEU A 202 -7.99 -18.50 -8.17
N GLN A 203 -7.00 -18.54 -9.04
CA GLN A 203 -5.60 -18.81 -8.66
C GLN A 203 -5.00 -17.65 -7.83
N GLN A 204 -5.44 -16.41 -8.08
CA GLN A 204 -4.94 -15.26 -7.33
C GLN A 204 -5.52 -15.17 -5.92
N ILE A 205 -6.73 -15.68 -5.67
CA ILE A 205 -7.37 -15.66 -4.35
C ILE A 205 -7.06 -16.91 -3.50
N GLU A 206 -6.44 -17.94 -4.07
CA GLU A 206 -6.08 -19.17 -3.35
C GLU A 206 -5.28 -18.94 -2.04
N PRO A 207 -4.34 -17.97 -1.96
CA PRO A 207 -3.61 -17.68 -0.73
C PRO A 207 -4.50 -17.27 0.46
N LEU A 208 -5.77 -16.86 0.24
CA LEU A 208 -6.73 -16.57 1.33
C LEU A 208 -6.98 -17.78 2.25
N LYS A 209 -6.71 -19.00 1.80
CA LYS A 209 -6.81 -20.20 2.63
C LYS A 209 -5.75 -20.27 3.73
N LYS A 210 -4.69 -19.46 3.66
CA LYS A 210 -3.55 -19.47 4.58
C LYS A 210 -3.71 -18.40 5.66
N LEU A 211 -3.80 -18.80 6.94
CA LEU A 211 -3.97 -17.88 8.09
C LEU A 211 -2.88 -16.78 8.14
N GLN A 212 -1.66 -17.10 7.71
CA GLN A 212 -0.56 -16.15 7.68
C GLN A 212 -0.81 -14.98 6.72
N VAL A 213 -1.55 -15.21 5.62
CA VAL A 213 -1.95 -14.14 4.68
C VAL A 213 -2.91 -13.17 5.37
N TRP A 214 -3.87 -13.67 6.15
CA TRP A 214 -4.79 -12.84 6.96
C TRP A 214 -4.06 -12.00 8.00
N ARG A 215 -3.01 -12.55 8.60
CA ARG A 215 -2.17 -11.81 9.54
C ARG A 215 -1.45 -10.63 8.85
N PHE A 216 -0.81 -10.87 7.70
CA PHE A 216 -0.19 -9.78 6.92
C PHE A 216 -1.21 -8.78 6.41
N SER A 217 -2.41 -9.26 6.06
CA SER A 217 -3.53 -8.41 5.67
C SER A 217 -4.00 -7.50 6.80
N LEU A 218 -4.09 -8.00 8.03
CA LEU A 218 -4.42 -7.19 9.21
C LEU A 218 -3.32 -6.15 9.49
N TYR A 219 -2.05 -6.52 9.35
CA TYR A 219 -0.97 -5.55 9.50
C TYR A 219 -1.09 -4.42 8.49
N TYR A 220 -1.33 -4.76 7.23
CA TYR A 220 -1.47 -3.78 6.16
C TYR A 220 -2.78 -2.99 6.26
N PHE A 221 -3.85 -3.60 6.75
CA PHE A 221 -5.12 -2.93 7.09
C PHE A 221 -4.90 -1.77 8.05
N PHE A 222 -4.06 -1.95 9.07
CA PHE A 222 -3.72 -0.88 9.99
C PHE A 222 -2.72 0.12 9.39
N VAL A 223 -1.53 -0.34 8.96
CA VAL A 223 -0.46 0.59 8.56
C VAL A 223 -0.76 1.35 7.26
N PHE A 224 -1.51 0.79 6.33
CA PHE A 224 -1.92 1.45 5.09
C PHE A 224 -3.37 1.92 5.16
N GLY A 225 -4.30 1.05 5.52
CA GLY A 225 -5.72 1.42 5.64
C GLY A 225 -5.93 2.49 6.69
N GLY A 226 -5.35 2.35 7.88
CA GLY A 226 -5.37 3.38 8.93
C GLY A 226 -4.71 4.68 8.50
N PHE A 227 -3.58 4.61 7.78
CA PHE A 227 -2.92 5.80 7.22
C PHE A 227 -3.84 6.57 6.27
N VAL A 228 -4.46 5.89 5.30
CA VAL A 228 -5.37 6.51 4.34
C VAL A 228 -6.61 7.06 5.05
N SER A 229 -7.17 6.29 6.00
CA SER A 229 -8.35 6.71 6.77
C SER A 229 -8.10 8.00 7.54
N LEU A 230 -6.97 8.11 8.22
CA LEU A 230 -6.61 9.33 8.92
C LEU A 230 -6.28 10.49 7.95
N ALA A 231 -5.65 10.22 6.80
CA ALA A 231 -5.42 11.26 5.79
C ALA A 231 -6.74 11.87 5.27
N LEU A 232 -7.82 11.06 5.23
CA LEU A 232 -9.17 11.50 4.85
C LEU A 232 -9.92 12.16 6.01
N TRP A 233 -9.69 11.72 7.24
CA TRP A 233 -10.47 12.11 8.43
C TRP A 233 -9.91 13.32 9.16
N LEU A 234 -8.58 13.45 9.24
CA LEU A 234 -7.90 14.49 10.02
C LEU A 234 -8.31 15.93 9.66
N PRO A 235 -8.51 16.33 8.39
CA PRO A 235 -8.96 17.69 8.10
C PRO A 235 -10.28 18.03 8.82
N ASN A 236 -11.28 17.15 8.72
CA ASN A 236 -12.56 17.33 9.41
C ASN A 236 -12.40 17.31 10.95
N PHE A 237 -11.54 16.42 11.46
CA PHE A 237 -11.22 16.34 12.89
C PHE A 237 -10.63 17.64 13.42
N TYR A 238 -9.66 18.24 12.74
CA TYR A 238 -9.04 19.50 13.13
C TYR A 238 -10.03 20.66 13.15
N VAL A 239 -10.90 20.72 12.16
CA VAL A 239 -11.97 21.77 12.13
C VAL A 239 -12.93 21.60 13.28
N LEU A 240 -13.42 20.38 13.55
CA LEU A 240 -14.46 20.12 14.56
C LEU A 240 -13.93 20.18 15.99
N VAL A 241 -12.73 19.68 16.26
CA VAL A 241 -12.19 19.55 17.61
C VAL A 241 -11.38 20.77 18.03
N TYR A 242 -10.55 21.29 17.11
CA TYR A 242 -9.65 22.41 17.41
C TYR A 242 -10.10 23.73 16.81
N HIS A 243 -11.25 23.75 16.12
CA HIS A 243 -11.86 24.96 15.54
C HIS A 243 -10.92 25.78 14.66
N VAL A 244 -9.97 25.11 13.99
CA VAL A 244 -9.10 25.76 13.04
C VAL A 244 -9.79 25.93 11.68
N ASP A 245 -9.35 26.90 10.90
CA ASP A 245 -9.86 27.09 9.54
C ASP A 245 -9.45 25.94 8.59
N ILE A 246 -10.13 25.84 7.45
CA ILE A 246 -9.96 24.73 6.50
C ILE A 246 -8.55 24.68 5.89
N ILE A 247 -7.88 25.83 5.72
CA ILE A 247 -6.51 25.89 5.21
C ILE A 247 -5.58 25.29 6.25
N THR A 248 -5.66 25.76 7.49
CA THR A 248 -4.86 25.25 8.60
C THR A 248 -5.11 23.76 8.82
N ALA A 249 -6.36 23.30 8.81
CA ALA A 249 -6.71 21.89 8.93
C ALA A 249 -6.07 21.04 7.80
N GLY A 250 -6.13 21.53 6.57
CA GLY A 250 -5.50 20.88 5.43
C GLY A 250 -3.96 20.82 5.56
N LEU A 251 -3.31 21.91 6.00
CA LEU A 251 -1.86 21.95 6.24
C LEU A 251 -1.43 20.94 7.32
N LEU A 252 -2.19 20.86 8.41
CA LEU A 252 -1.91 19.91 9.50
C LEU A 252 -2.10 18.46 9.05
N ALA A 253 -3.14 18.18 8.27
CA ALA A 253 -3.35 16.86 7.69
C ALA A 253 -2.29 16.52 6.63
N ALA A 254 -1.79 17.51 5.87
CA ALA A 254 -0.67 17.33 4.97
C ALA A 254 0.63 17.02 5.74
N ALA A 255 0.86 17.67 6.89
CA ALA A 255 2.01 17.40 7.76
C ALA A 255 2.01 15.96 8.32
N TYR A 256 0.83 15.35 8.51
CA TYR A 256 0.69 13.93 8.80
C TYR A 256 0.98 13.05 7.57
N ALA A 257 0.37 13.37 6.42
CA ALA A 257 0.40 12.53 5.24
C ALA A 257 1.76 12.53 4.52
N LEU A 258 2.52 13.62 4.61
CA LEU A 258 3.82 13.78 3.94
C LEU A 258 4.86 12.79 4.47
N PRO A 259 5.19 12.74 5.77
CA PRO A 259 6.10 11.73 6.31
C PRO A 259 5.55 10.32 6.11
N GLY A 260 4.24 10.13 6.25
CA GLY A 260 3.54 8.87 5.98
C GLY A 260 3.72 8.32 4.56
N SER A 261 4.11 9.17 3.61
CA SER A 261 4.37 8.77 2.23
C SER A 261 5.86 8.62 1.92
N ILE A 262 6.69 9.57 2.34
CA ILE A 262 8.11 9.65 1.96
C ILE A 262 8.94 8.58 2.68
N PHE A 263 8.72 8.37 3.97
CA PHE A 263 9.53 7.45 4.78
C PHE A 263 9.25 5.97 4.52
N ARG A 264 8.40 5.65 3.56
CA ARG A 264 8.18 4.26 3.09
C ARG A 264 9.48 3.63 2.57
N ALA A 265 10.30 4.39 1.85
CA ALA A 265 11.61 3.92 1.38
C ALA A 265 12.55 3.59 2.55
N LEU A 266 12.55 4.41 3.62
CA LEU A 266 13.30 4.15 4.85
C LEU A 266 12.83 2.87 5.54
N GLY A 267 11.52 2.61 5.58
CA GLY A 267 10.96 1.38 6.14
C GLY A 267 11.45 0.12 5.42
N GLY A 268 11.56 0.18 4.09
CA GLY A 268 12.17 -0.88 3.27
C GLY A 268 13.63 -1.12 3.65
N TRP A 269 14.45 -0.06 3.69
CA TRP A 269 15.86 -0.13 4.07
C TRP A 269 16.07 -0.67 5.48
N LEU A 270 15.30 -0.17 6.46
CA LEU A 270 15.34 -0.68 7.84
C LEU A 270 14.99 -2.18 7.90
N SER A 271 14.00 -2.59 7.11
CA SER A 271 13.59 -4.01 7.03
C SER A 271 14.65 -4.90 6.39
N ASP A 272 15.44 -4.37 5.46
CA ASP A 272 16.59 -5.08 4.89
C ASP A 272 17.71 -5.23 5.92
N LYS A 273 17.98 -4.18 6.72
CA LYS A 273 19.08 -4.15 7.67
C LYS A 273 18.79 -4.90 8.98
N PHE A 274 17.60 -4.73 9.55
CA PHE A 274 17.24 -5.26 10.88
C PHE A 274 16.23 -6.40 10.83
N GLY A 275 15.73 -6.71 9.63
CA GLY A 275 14.67 -7.69 9.45
C GLY A 275 13.26 -7.08 9.62
N ALA A 276 12.35 -7.49 8.75
CA ALA A 276 10.99 -6.96 8.73
C ALA A 276 10.21 -7.19 10.05
N ARG A 277 10.51 -8.28 10.80
CA ARG A 277 9.89 -8.54 12.11
C ARG A 277 10.25 -7.49 13.14
N ALA A 278 11.55 -7.14 13.27
CA ALA A 278 12.00 -6.13 14.23
C ALA A 278 11.38 -4.77 13.92
N VAL A 279 11.37 -4.38 12.65
CA VAL A 279 10.74 -3.13 12.20
C VAL A 279 9.25 -3.10 12.54
N MET A 280 8.52 -4.21 12.33
CA MET A 280 7.09 -4.27 12.68
C MET A 280 6.84 -4.18 14.20
N TYR A 281 7.74 -4.71 15.05
CA TYR A 281 7.65 -4.49 16.50
C TYR A 281 7.80 -2.99 16.84
N TRP A 282 8.78 -2.30 16.27
CA TRP A 282 8.96 -0.86 16.48
C TRP A 282 7.73 -0.07 16.03
N VAL A 283 7.22 -0.41 14.83
CA VAL A 283 6.03 0.23 14.25
C VAL A 283 4.81 0.07 15.15
N PHE A 284 4.45 -1.17 15.49
CA PHE A 284 3.26 -1.41 16.29
C PHE A 284 3.39 -0.85 17.71
N SER A 285 4.55 -0.98 18.37
CA SER A 285 4.75 -0.43 19.71
C SER A 285 4.62 1.10 19.71
N ALA A 286 5.24 1.78 18.74
CA ALA A 286 5.12 3.23 18.60
C ALA A 286 3.69 3.65 18.27
N CYS A 287 3.02 2.95 17.33
CA CYS A 287 1.65 3.26 16.97
C CYS A 287 0.66 3.03 18.13
N VAL A 288 0.84 1.96 18.94
CA VAL A 288 0.05 1.75 20.17
C VAL A 288 0.22 2.94 21.11
N GLY A 289 1.46 3.37 21.36
CA GLY A 289 1.72 4.53 22.20
C GLY A 289 1.09 5.81 21.66
N CYS A 290 1.27 6.11 20.38
CA CYS A 290 0.66 7.29 19.74
C CYS A 290 -0.86 7.25 19.81
N CYS A 291 -1.48 6.11 19.42
CA CYS A 291 -2.93 5.96 19.46
C CYS A 291 -3.50 6.05 20.88
N PHE A 292 -2.76 5.54 21.89
CA PHE A 292 -3.15 5.69 23.29
C PHE A 292 -3.25 7.17 23.69
N PHE A 293 -2.21 7.97 23.43
CA PHE A 293 -2.27 9.40 23.73
C PHE A 293 -3.34 10.11 22.91
N LEU A 294 -3.42 9.88 21.61
CA LEU A 294 -4.40 10.53 20.73
C LEU A 294 -5.85 10.13 21.04
N SER A 295 -6.08 8.99 21.69
CA SER A 295 -7.41 8.51 22.05
C SER A 295 -8.00 9.20 23.30
N TYR A 296 -7.19 9.95 24.05
CA TYR A 296 -7.61 10.55 25.29
C TYR A 296 -8.57 11.72 25.02
N PRO A 297 -9.85 11.65 25.46
CA PRO A 297 -10.80 12.75 25.29
C PRO A 297 -10.52 13.89 26.28
N SER A 298 -10.98 15.10 25.97
CA SER A 298 -11.05 16.17 26.94
C SER A 298 -11.87 15.72 28.14
N THR A 299 -11.28 15.72 29.32
CA THR A 299 -11.90 15.15 30.52
C THR A 299 -11.74 16.12 31.69
N HIS A 300 -12.84 16.40 32.34
CA HIS A 300 -12.88 17.19 33.56
C HIS A 300 -12.80 16.26 34.78
N TYR A 301 -11.83 16.49 35.64
CA TYR A 301 -11.61 15.71 36.86
C TYR A 301 -11.89 16.56 38.09
N ILE A 302 -12.59 15.99 39.06
CA ILE A 302 -12.74 16.51 40.41
C ILE A 302 -12.03 15.55 41.35
N VAL A 303 -10.86 15.92 41.83
CA VAL A 303 -10.10 15.13 42.77
C VAL A 303 -10.39 15.61 44.19
N GLN A 304 -10.73 14.69 45.09
CA GLN A 304 -10.91 15.02 46.51
C GLN A 304 -9.55 15.26 47.14
N GLY A 305 -9.18 16.55 47.29
CA GLY A 305 -7.93 16.96 47.97
C GLY A 305 -8.12 17.05 49.47
N ILE A 306 -7.03 17.27 50.21
CA ILE A 306 -7.02 17.37 51.69
C ILE A 306 -7.81 18.61 52.19
N GLU A 307 -7.71 19.71 51.43
CA GLU A 307 -8.39 20.96 51.76
C GLU A 307 -9.72 21.21 51.04
N GLY A 308 -10.17 20.26 50.22
CA GLY A 308 -11.41 20.33 49.44
C GLY A 308 -11.24 19.79 48.01
N PRO A 309 -12.33 19.80 47.18
CA PRO A 309 -12.26 19.31 45.80
C PRO A 309 -11.35 20.21 44.96
N ILE A 310 -10.49 19.58 44.16
CA ILE A 310 -9.61 20.20 43.18
C ILE A 310 -10.12 19.88 41.81
N ASP A 311 -10.48 20.89 41.04
CA ASP A 311 -10.92 20.75 39.66
C ASP A 311 -9.74 20.93 38.71
N PHE A 312 -9.58 20.01 37.76
CA PHE A 312 -8.64 20.19 36.66
C PHE A 312 -9.10 19.50 35.38
N ASN A 313 -8.75 20.11 34.26
CA ASN A 313 -9.03 19.58 32.94
C ASN A 313 -7.77 18.94 32.37
N ILE A 314 -7.92 17.75 31.82
CA ILE A 314 -6.90 17.13 30.98
C ILE A 314 -7.44 17.14 29.56
N GLU A 315 -6.74 17.88 28.70
CA GLU A 315 -7.01 17.89 27.25
C GLU A 315 -5.69 17.88 26.48
N ILE A 316 -5.75 17.30 25.30
CA ILE A 316 -4.58 17.27 24.42
C ILE A 316 -4.55 18.58 23.64
N SER A 317 -3.51 19.40 23.88
CA SER A 317 -3.32 20.62 23.08
C SER A 317 -3.08 20.29 21.59
N LEU A 318 -3.43 21.24 20.72
CA LEU A 318 -3.22 21.06 19.28
C LEU A 318 -1.77 20.71 18.94
N GLN A 319 -0.79 21.30 19.59
CA GLN A 319 0.65 21.05 19.34
C GLN A 319 1.03 19.60 19.67
N VAL A 320 0.55 19.09 20.81
CA VAL A 320 0.81 17.70 21.24
C VAL A 320 0.10 16.73 20.31
N PHE A 321 -1.13 17.05 19.89
CA PHE A 321 -1.87 16.25 18.92
C PHE A 321 -1.14 16.17 17.56
N ILE A 322 -0.65 17.31 17.04
CA ILE A 322 0.14 17.36 15.79
C ILE A 322 1.40 16.50 15.93
N PHE A 323 2.13 16.63 17.02
CA PHE A 323 3.35 15.87 17.26
C PHE A 323 3.10 14.35 17.19
N PHE A 324 2.11 13.84 17.93
CA PHE A 324 1.80 12.41 17.93
C PHE A 324 1.20 11.95 16.60
N SER A 325 0.43 12.77 15.91
CA SER A 325 -0.12 12.41 14.60
C SER A 325 0.96 12.29 13.53
N ILE A 326 1.96 13.18 13.51
CA ILE A 326 3.11 13.09 12.59
C ILE A 326 3.94 11.83 12.89
N ILE A 327 4.21 11.53 14.15
CA ILE A 327 4.93 10.32 14.56
C ILE A 327 4.14 9.06 14.14
N LEU A 328 2.83 9.06 14.34
CA LEU A 328 1.96 7.96 13.92
C LEU A 328 2.06 7.73 12.40
N GLY A 329 1.95 8.79 11.59
CA GLY A 329 2.11 8.73 10.14
C GLY A 329 3.49 8.21 9.72
N PHE A 330 4.55 8.66 10.38
CA PHE A 330 5.92 8.19 10.14
C PHE A 330 6.05 6.69 10.38
N PHE A 331 5.62 6.17 11.53
CA PHE A 331 5.71 4.74 11.82
C PHE A 331 4.80 3.89 10.94
N MET A 332 3.60 4.37 10.62
CA MET A 332 2.73 3.70 9.64
C MET A 332 3.41 3.55 8.27
N SER A 333 4.15 4.57 7.84
CA SER A 333 4.93 4.54 6.60
C SER A 333 6.01 3.46 6.61
N LEU A 334 6.78 3.35 7.70
CA LEU A 334 7.76 2.28 7.86
C LEU A 334 7.10 0.90 7.80
N GLY A 335 5.96 0.75 8.46
CA GLY A 335 5.19 -0.49 8.51
C GLY A 335 4.68 -0.93 7.14
N THR A 336 4.24 -0.01 6.28
CA THR A 336 3.76 -0.35 4.95
C THR A 336 4.81 -1.07 4.09
N ALA A 337 6.06 -0.65 4.17
CA ALA A 337 7.17 -1.32 3.48
C ALA A 337 7.55 -2.64 4.16
N ALA A 338 7.58 -2.66 5.49
CA ALA A 338 7.95 -3.85 6.26
C ALA A 338 6.99 -5.02 6.01
N VAL A 339 5.68 -4.77 5.91
CA VAL A 339 4.70 -5.82 5.57
C VAL A 339 5.00 -6.44 4.22
N PHE A 340 5.25 -5.63 3.19
CA PHE A 340 5.57 -6.16 1.86
C PHE A 340 6.91 -6.90 1.80
N LYS A 341 7.85 -6.59 2.70
CA LYS A 341 9.11 -7.33 2.81
C LYS A 341 8.94 -8.73 3.41
N HIS A 342 7.91 -8.95 4.22
CA HIS A 342 7.58 -10.30 4.71
C HIS A 342 7.14 -11.24 3.60
N ILE A 343 6.40 -10.74 2.59
CA ILE A 343 5.74 -11.58 1.58
C ILE A 343 6.71 -12.48 0.83
N PRO A 344 7.81 -11.99 0.20
CA PRO A 344 8.73 -12.84 -0.55
C PRO A 344 9.51 -13.81 0.35
N VAL A 345 9.68 -13.49 1.64
CA VAL A 345 10.36 -14.38 2.60
C VAL A 345 9.51 -15.62 2.89
N TYR A 346 8.19 -15.45 3.03
CA TYR A 346 7.29 -16.55 3.38
C TYR A 346 6.62 -17.20 2.16
N TYR A 347 6.49 -16.47 1.05
CA TYR A 347 5.81 -16.91 -0.17
C TYR A 347 6.63 -16.57 -1.42
N PRO A 348 7.84 -17.14 -1.60
CA PRO A 348 8.73 -16.79 -2.71
C PRO A 348 8.13 -17.11 -4.09
N ASN A 349 7.25 -18.13 -4.18
CA ASN A 349 6.61 -18.54 -5.43
C ASN A 349 5.28 -17.80 -5.71
N ASP A 350 4.67 -17.17 -4.69
CA ASP A 350 3.33 -16.57 -4.77
C ASP A 350 3.32 -15.08 -4.38
N VAL A 351 4.46 -14.41 -4.51
CA VAL A 351 4.65 -13.00 -4.06
C VAL A 351 3.57 -12.08 -4.63
N GLY A 352 3.24 -12.21 -5.91
CA GLY A 352 2.24 -11.37 -6.57
C GLY A 352 0.82 -11.61 -6.07
N ALA A 353 0.42 -12.88 -5.91
CA ALA A 353 -0.91 -13.24 -5.44
C ALA A 353 -1.12 -12.82 -3.97
N VAL A 354 -0.15 -13.14 -3.10
CA VAL A 354 -0.21 -12.75 -1.68
C VAL A 354 -0.14 -11.24 -1.52
N GLY A 355 0.75 -10.56 -2.25
CA GLY A 355 0.87 -9.10 -2.23
C GLY A 355 -0.40 -8.41 -2.73
N GLY A 356 -1.05 -8.96 -3.74
CA GLY A 356 -2.34 -8.48 -4.26
C GLY A 356 -3.45 -8.56 -3.21
N ILE A 357 -3.57 -9.70 -2.52
CA ILE A 357 -4.57 -9.91 -1.45
C ILE A 357 -4.29 -8.99 -0.25
N VAL A 358 -3.05 -8.95 0.22
CA VAL A 358 -2.66 -8.06 1.32
C VAL A 358 -2.92 -6.60 0.96
N GLY A 359 -2.62 -6.21 -0.28
CA GLY A 359 -2.89 -4.87 -0.80
C GLY A 359 -4.37 -4.54 -0.92
N LEU A 360 -5.20 -5.52 -1.32
CA LEU A 360 -6.66 -5.39 -1.38
C LEU A 360 -7.24 -5.19 0.02
N ILE A 361 -6.96 -6.11 0.95
CA ILE A 361 -7.52 -6.07 2.32
C ILE A 361 -7.02 -4.83 3.06
N GLY A 362 -5.76 -4.45 2.90
CA GLY A 362 -5.24 -3.21 3.45
C GLY A 362 -5.92 -1.97 2.85
N GLY A 363 -6.19 -1.98 1.54
CA GLY A 363 -7.00 -0.95 0.90
C GLY A 363 -8.41 -0.85 1.49
N LEU A 364 -9.07 -2.01 1.74
CA LEU A 364 -10.38 -2.05 2.40
C LEU A 364 -10.35 -1.47 3.82
N GLY A 365 -9.20 -1.46 4.50
CA GLY A 365 -9.04 -0.72 5.76
C GLY A 365 -9.35 0.77 5.59
N GLY A 366 -8.87 1.37 4.49
CA GLY A 366 -9.19 2.77 4.15
C GLY A 366 -10.65 3.02 3.81
N PHE A 367 -11.43 1.97 3.48
CA PHE A 367 -12.88 2.04 3.32
C PHE A 367 -13.62 1.85 4.64
N ILE A 368 -13.28 0.82 5.40
CA ILE A 368 -14.03 0.43 6.61
C ILE A 368 -13.80 1.43 7.74
N LEU A 369 -12.56 1.87 7.97
CA LEU A 369 -12.22 2.67 9.15
C LEU A 369 -12.90 4.04 9.18
N PRO A 370 -12.98 4.85 8.09
CA PRO A 370 -13.68 6.13 8.16
C PRO A 370 -15.18 5.98 8.47
N ILE A 371 -15.79 4.89 7.99
CA ILE A 371 -17.19 4.55 8.31
C ILE A 371 -17.31 4.25 9.80
N CYS A 372 -16.41 3.41 10.34
CA CYS A 372 -16.38 3.13 11.77
C CYS A 372 -16.13 4.40 12.61
N PHE A 373 -15.27 5.31 12.17
CA PHE A 373 -15.02 6.59 12.84
C PHE A 373 -16.30 7.42 12.92
N GLY A 374 -17.04 7.52 11.80
CA GLY A 374 -18.32 8.23 11.76
C GLY A 374 -19.37 7.60 12.67
N ILE A 375 -19.53 6.28 12.62
CA ILE A 375 -20.44 5.53 13.48
C ILE A 375 -20.11 5.77 14.97
N MET A 376 -18.82 5.68 15.33
CA MET A 376 -18.41 5.90 16.71
C MET A 376 -18.67 7.34 17.16
N ASN A 377 -18.47 8.34 16.30
CA ASN A 377 -18.79 9.72 16.62
C ASN A 377 -20.31 9.91 16.84
N ASP A 378 -21.13 9.37 15.93
CA ASP A 378 -22.60 9.50 16.03
C ASP A 378 -23.18 8.77 17.26
N PHE A 379 -22.61 7.59 17.64
CA PHE A 379 -23.11 6.79 18.76
C PHE A 379 -22.47 7.12 20.11
N ILE A 380 -21.15 7.35 20.14
CA ILE A 380 -20.41 7.58 21.41
C ILE A 380 -20.36 9.07 21.74
N GLY A 381 -20.38 9.94 20.70
CA GLY A 381 -20.29 11.39 20.85
C GLY A 381 -18.90 11.89 21.24
N VAL A 382 -17.84 11.07 21.00
CA VAL A 382 -16.45 11.39 21.34
C VAL A 382 -15.58 11.35 20.09
N PHE A 383 -15.10 12.48 19.63
CA PHE A 383 -14.30 12.57 18.40
C PHE A 383 -13.00 11.76 18.42
N THR A 384 -12.38 11.59 19.60
CA THR A 384 -11.13 10.79 19.74
C THR A 384 -11.38 9.29 19.70
N SER A 385 -12.64 8.84 19.64
CA SER A 385 -13.00 7.42 19.55
C SER A 385 -12.37 6.70 18.33
N CYS A 386 -12.12 7.43 17.23
CA CYS A 386 -11.40 6.91 16.08
C CYS A 386 -10.00 6.41 16.45
N PHE A 387 -9.29 7.10 17.33
CA PHE A 387 -7.97 6.68 17.84
C PHE A 387 -8.07 5.53 18.85
N MET A 388 -9.17 5.44 19.63
CA MET A 388 -9.46 4.27 20.49
C MET A 388 -9.60 3.01 19.64
N LEU A 389 -10.30 3.09 18.52
CA LEU A 389 -10.43 1.98 17.57
C LEU A 389 -9.08 1.58 16.98
N LEU A 390 -8.30 2.56 16.54
CA LEU A 390 -6.95 2.31 16.01
C LEU A 390 -6.02 1.72 17.06
N PHE A 391 -6.10 2.18 18.31
CA PHE A 391 -5.38 1.60 19.44
C PHE A 391 -5.71 0.12 19.62
N ALA A 392 -7.01 -0.23 19.62
CA ALA A 392 -7.46 -1.62 19.76
C ALA A 392 -6.96 -2.49 18.60
N ILE A 393 -7.11 -2.04 17.35
CA ILE A 393 -6.66 -2.78 16.15
C ILE A 393 -5.14 -3.00 16.19
N THR A 394 -4.38 -1.95 16.54
CA THR A 394 -2.90 -2.04 16.59
C THR A 394 -2.45 -2.95 17.73
N GLY A 395 -3.10 -2.88 18.88
CA GLY A 395 -2.84 -3.77 20.01
C GLY A 395 -3.10 -5.23 19.66
N ILE A 396 -4.24 -5.53 19.03
CA ILE A 396 -4.56 -6.87 18.53
C ILE A 396 -3.50 -7.35 17.52
N ALA A 397 -3.11 -6.48 16.57
CA ALA A 397 -2.10 -6.83 15.58
C ALA A 397 -0.74 -7.12 16.22
N LEU A 398 -0.32 -6.34 17.21
CA LEU A 398 0.93 -6.54 17.97
C LEU A 398 0.90 -7.86 18.74
N VAL A 399 -0.18 -8.13 19.49
CA VAL A 399 -0.34 -9.36 20.26
C VAL A 399 -0.36 -10.57 19.32
N TRP A 400 -1.14 -10.53 18.25
CA TRP A 400 -1.20 -11.62 17.27
C TRP A 400 0.17 -11.88 16.63
N MET A 401 0.89 -10.83 16.28
CA MET A 401 2.26 -10.94 15.77
C MET A 401 3.16 -11.63 16.78
N HIS A 402 3.16 -11.17 18.03
CA HIS A 402 4.01 -11.72 19.09
C HIS A 402 3.71 -13.21 19.36
N VAL A 403 2.44 -13.55 19.55
CA VAL A 403 2.02 -14.95 19.78
C VAL A 403 2.41 -15.85 18.60
N SER A 404 2.20 -15.37 17.36
CA SER A 404 2.58 -16.15 16.17
C SER A 404 4.08 -16.38 16.07
N ILE A 405 4.91 -15.42 16.47
CA ILE A 405 6.37 -15.59 16.50
C ILE A 405 6.77 -16.60 17.56
N LEU A 406 6.20 -16.54 18.76
CA LEU A 406 6.45 -17.53 19.83
C LEU A 406 6.10 -18.94 19.42
N ILE A 407 4.97 -19.15 18.71
CA ILE A 407 4.56 -20.46 18.19
C ILE A 407 5.59 -20.95 17.17
N MET A 408 5.98 -20.11 16.19
CA MET A 408 6.99 -20.49 15.19
C MET A 408 8.34 -20.82 15.81
N GLU A 409 8.78 -20.09 16.84
CA GLU A 409 10.03 -20.38 17.55
C GLU A 409 9.97 -21.70 18.33
N LYS A 410 8.81 -22.01 18.94
CA LYS A 410 8.57 -23.30 19.58
C LYS A 410 8.64 -24.45 18.57
N ASP A 411 8.02 -24.28 17.41
CA ASP A 411 8.02 -25.29 16.35
C ASP A 411 9.43 -25.54 15.80
N ILE A 412 10.22 -24.47 15.61
CA ILE A 412 11.62 -24.57 15.19
C ILE A 412 12.46 -25.27 16.27
N LYS A 413 12.29 -24.93 17.56
CA LYS A 413 12.96 -25.61 18.66
C LYS A 413 12.57 -27.08 18.71
N LYS A 414 11.28 -27.39 18.54
CA LYS A 414 10.76 -28.75 18.52
C LYS A 414 11.31 -29.55 17.32
N SER A 415 11.44 -28.91 16.16
CA SER A 415 12.06 -29.48 14.96
C SER A 415 13.57 -29.75 15.13
N LYS A 416 14.27 -28.89 15.88
CA LYS A 416 15.69 -29.13 16.24
C LYS A 416 15.87 -30.26 17.27
N TYR A 417 14.82 -30.60 18.03
CA TYR A 417 14.79 -31.70 19.01
C TYR A 417 14.08 -32.97 18.49
N LEU A 418 13.69 -33.02 17.19
CA LEU A 418 13.28 -34.28 16.58
C LEU A 418 14.47 -35.24 16.56
N PRO A 419 14.30 -36.48 17.06
CA PRO A 419 15.39 -37.44 17.30
C PRO A 419 16.16 -37.70 15.97
N GLU A 420 17.37 -38.20 16.11
CA GLU A 420 18.36 -38.54 15.06
C GLU A 420 17.81 -39.27 13.82
N LEU A 421 16.65 -39.93 13.92
CA LEU A 421 15.92 -40.54 12.80
C LEU A 421 15.54 -39.56 11.68
N GLY A 422 15.24 -38.30 12.01
CA GLY A 422 14.97 -37.23 10.99
C GLY A 422 16.25 -36.73 10.33
N LYS A 423 17.36 -36.67 11.09
CA LYS A 423 18.66 -36.29 10.54
C LYS A 423 19.24 -37.35 9.61
N ALA A 424 19.08 -38.63 9.98
CA ALA A 424 19.53 -39.74 9.15
C ALA A 424 18.78 -39.77 7.80
N LYS A 425 17.48 -39.48 7.78
CA LYS A 425 16.68 -39.46 6.56
C LYS A 425 16.99 -38.25 5.67
N ILE A 426 17.27 -37.08 6.26
CA ILE A 426 17.69 -35.88 5.50
C ILE A 426 19.11 -36.10 4.95
N LEU A 427 20.03 -36.65 5.75
CA LEU A 427 21.38 -36.96 5.32
C LEU A 427 21.35 -37.99 4.19
N SER A 428 20.58 -39.08 4.28
CA SER A 428 20.48 -40.07 3.19
C SER A 428 19.90 -39.46 1.91
N THR A 429 18.91 -38.57 2.00
CA THR A 429 18.37 -37.88 0.81
C THR A 429 19.37 -36.88 0.20
N VAL A 430 20.17 -36.21 1.03
CA VAL A 430 21.27 -35.35 0.57
C VAL A 430 22.37 -36.16 -0.08
N ASP A 431 22.77 -37.28 0.53
CA ASP A 431 23.80 -38.17 -0.03
C ASP A 431 23.35 -38.79 -1.37
N GLU A 432 22.08 -39.24 -1.49
CA GLU A 432 21.52 -39.71 -2.77
C GLU A 432 21.48 -38.60 -3.84
N THR A 433 21.21 -37.35 -3.43
CA THR A 433 21.23 -36.22 -4.36
C THR A 433 22.65 -35.86 -4.80
N ILE A 434 23.63 -35.94 -3.89
CA ILE A 434 25.03 -35.72 -4.20
C ILE A 434 25.53 -36.82 -5.17
N GLU A 435 25.27 -38.08 -4.88
CA GLU A 435 25.66 -39.21 -5.72
C GLU A 435 25.04 -39.14 -7.12
N SER A 436 23.76 -38.73 -7.22
CA SER A 436 23.10 -38.53 -8.53
C SER A 436 23.73 -37.38 -9.31
N THR A 437 24.12 -36.31 -8.63
CA THR A 437 24.74 -35.12 -9.23
C THR A 437 26.15 -35.44 -9.69
N GLU A 438 26.94 -36.23 -8.95
CA GLU A 438 28.25 -36.70 -9.33
C GLU A 438 28.19 -37.62 -10.56
N LYS A 439 27.19 -38.51 -10.66
CA LYS A 439 26.97 -39.34 -11.86
C LYS A 439 26.65 -38.51 -13.10
N ILE A 440 25.87 -37.43 -12.94
CA ILE A 440 25.58 -36.49 -14.04
C ILE A 440 26.86 -35.75 -14.46
N LEU A 441 27.66 -35.29 -13.50
CA LEU A 441 28.94 -34.64 -13.76
C LEU A 441 29.89 -35.54 -14.52
N SER A 442 30.06 -36.80 -14.09
CA SER A 442 30.92 -37.75 -14.80
C SER A 442 30.46 -38.02 -16.24
N SER A 443 29.12 -38.09 -16.46
CA SER A 443 28.59 -38.26 -17.82
C SER A 443 28.79 -37.04 -18.72
N ILE A 444 28.84 -35.85 -18.15
CA ILE A 444 29.15 -34.61 -18.86
C ILE A 444 30.63 -34.56 -19.22
N ASP A 445 31.51 -34.96 -18.31
CA ASP A 445 32.96 -35.02 -18.55
C ASP A 445 33.29 -36.01 -19.67
N ASP A 446 32.66 -37.20 -19.69
CA ASP A 446 32.78 -38.18 -20.77
C ASP A 446 32.29 -37.64 -22.12
N ALA A 447 31.18 -36.87 -22.12
CA ALA A 447 30.67 -36.23 -23.32
C ALA A 447 31.60 -35.12 -23.84
N ILE A 448 32.24 -34.36 -22.95
CA ILE A 448 33.25 -33.34 -23.30
C ILE A 448 34.45 -33.99 -23.92
N GLU A 449 34.99 -35.06 -23.34
CA GLU A 449 36.15 -35.80 -23.86
C GLU A 449 35.88 -36.39 -25.25
N ASN A 450 34.71 -36.98 -25.44
CA ASN A 450 34.24 -37.47 -26.73
C ASN A 450 34.16 -36.37 -27.80
N THR A 451 33.62 -35.22 -27.43
CA THR A 451 33.48 -34.05 -28.30
C THR A 451 34.86 -33.48 -28.67
N GLN A 452 35.78 -33.39 -27.71
CA GLN A 452 37.17 -32.96 -27.97
C GLN A 452 37.87 -33.91 -28.92
N THR A 453 37.67 -35.22 -28.77
CA THR A 453 38.21 -36.25 -29.65
C THR A 453 37.66 -36.10 -31.08
N GLN A 454 36.37 -35.86 -31.26
CA GLN A 454 35.78 -35.59 -32.58
C GLN A 454 36.34 -34.31 -33.22
N ILE A 455 36.48 -33.24 -32.45
CA ILE A 455 37.08 -31.98 -32.91
C ILE A 455 38.52 -32.20 -33.37
N SER A 456 39.27 -33.01 -32.65
CA SER A 456 40.66 -33.35 -33.04
C SER A 456 40.72 -34.10 -34.37
N LYS A 457 39.80 -35.09 -34.57
CA LYS A 457 39.64 -35.82 -35.83
C LYS A 457 39.26 -34.90 -36.99
N LEU A 458 38.30 -33.99 -36.79
CA LEU A 458 37.92 -33.01 -37.80
C LEU A 458 39.02 -32.02 -38.14
N LYS A 459 39.84 -31.59 -37.17
CA LYS A 459 41.03 -30.76 -37.43
C LYS A 459 42.08 -31.48 -38.26
N LYS A 460 42.33 -32.82 -38.04
CA LYS A 460 43.24 -33.65 -38.85
C LYS A 460 42.72 -33.81 -40.29
N LEU A 461 41.41 -34.06 -40.44
CA LEU A 461 40.79 -34.17 -41.79
C LEU A 461 40.90 -32.83 -42.55
N ARG A 462 40.62 -31.69 -41.89
CA ARG A 462 40.78 -30.36 -42.51
C ARG A 462 42.21 -30.06 -42.96
N LYS A 463 43.21 -30.62 -42.26
CA LYS A 463 44.61 -30.47 -42.61
C LYS A 463 45.04 -31.37 -43.81
N ALA A 464 44.32 -32.47 -44.02
CA ALA A 464 44.58 -33.40 -45.12
C ALA A 464 43.87 -32.98 -46.45
N ILE A 465 42.86 -32.07 -46.34
CA ILE A 465 42.10 -31.52 -47.48
C ILE A 465 42.71 -30.20 -47.99
N LYS A 466 43.56 -29.55 -47.19
CA LYS A 466 44.41 -28.44 -47.64
C LYS A 466 45.75 -28.94 -48.16
#